data_14dc0d10f9f5376585b909c2b7ba2763
#
_entry.id   14dc0d10f9f5376585b909c2b7ba2763
#
_cell.length_a   1.000
_cell.length_b   1.000
_cell.length_c   1.000
_cell.angle_alpha   90.00
_cell.angle_beta   90.00
_cell.angle_gamma   90.00
#
_symmetry.space_group_name_H-M   'P 1'
#
loop_
_entity.id
_entity.type
_entity.pdbx_description
1 polymer ?
#
loop_
_entity_poly.entity_id
_entity_poly.type
_entity_poly.pdbx_seq_one_letter_code
_entity_poly.pdbx_strand_id
1 'polypeptide(L)'
;MSKIKPSKGAPYARIMGVGGYRPVRVVPNEVILETIDSSDEWIRSRSGIATRHWASPEETVAAMSVEAAGKAIADAGITPEQIDAVVVSTVSHFKQTPAIATEIADRIGAGRPAAFDISAACAGFVYGLTLAKGMVVEGSAGHVLVIGVERLSDLTDLEDRATAFLFGDGAGAVVVGPAQEPMIGATVWGSEGDKSDTIRQTVPWDDFHAGVTRAGATDKFPAITQEGQAVFRWAVFEMAKVAQQALDAAGITADDLDVFIPHQANMRIIDSMVKTLKLPESVTVARDVETTGNTSAASIPLAMERILATGQAKSGDTALVIGFGAGLVYAATVVTLP
;
A
#
# COMPACT_ATOMS: atom_id res chain seq x y z
N MET A 1 -31.39 -10.32 29.62
CA MET A 1 -30.47 -11.00 28.67
C MET A 1 -30.69 -10.42 27.29
N SER A 2 -29.64 -10.21 26.51
CA SER A 2 -29.73 -9.76 25.11
C SER A 2 -30.49 -10.77 24.27
N LYS A 3 -31.34 -10.28 23.35
CA LYS A 3 -32.01 -11.11 22.33
C LYS A 3 -31.16 -11.30 21.07
N ILE A 4 -30.03 -10.58 20.99
CA ILE A 4 -29.09 -10.62 19.86
C ILE A 4 -28.20 -11.84 20.04
N LYS A 5 -28.13 -12.68 18.99
CA LYS A 5 -27.18 -13.79 18.93
C LYS A 5 -25.77 -13.25 18.70
N PRO A 6 -24.74 -13.83 19.33
CA PRO A 6 -23.36 -13.45 19.03
C PRO A 6 -23.03 -13.81 17.57
N SER A 7 -22.17 -13.01 16.94
CA SER A 7 -21.53 -13.38 15.68
C SER A 7 -20.62 -14.59 15.88
N LYS A 8 -20.37 -15.33 14.80
CA LYS A 8 -19.58 -16.56 14.86
C LYS A 8 -18.66 -16.63 13.63
N GLY A 9 -17.52 -15.98 13.74
CA GLY A 9 -16.46 -16.01 12.73
C GLY A 9 -15.42 -17.12 12.96
N ALA A 10 -14.33 -17.03 12.23
CA ALA A 10 -13.19 -17.92 12.39
C ALA A 10 -12.37 -17.53 13.65
N PRO A 11 -11.65 -18.47 14.28
CA PRO A 11 -10.81 -18.14 15.44
C PRO A 11 -9.71 -17.13 15.08
N TYR A 12 -9.16 -17.24 13.87
CA TYR A 12 -8.09 -16.39 13.35
C TYR A 12 -8.26 -16.14 11.85
N ALA A 13 -7.42 -15.26 11.30
CA ALA A 13 -7.35 -14.98 9.87
C ALA A 13 -5.92 -15.14 9.35
N ARG A 14 -5.79 -15.40 8.03
CA ARG A 14 -4.51 -15.48 7.31
C ARG A 14 -4.62 -14.81 5.95
N ILE A 15 -3.48 -14.44 5.40
CA ILE A 15 -3.35 -14.16 3.97
C ILE A 15 -3.34 -15.53 3.27
N MET A 16 -4.20 -15.71 2.28
CA MET A 16 -4.35 -16.97 1.55
C MET A 16 -3.66 -16.96 0.19
N GLY A 17 -3.52 -15.77 -0.40
CA GLY A 17 -2.88 -15.59 -1.68
C GLY A 17 -2.58 -14.12 -1.94
N VAL A 18 -1.63 -13.87 -2.83
CA VAL A 18 -1.15 -12.54 -3.22
C VAL A 18 -1.09 -12.40 -4.73
N GLY A 19 -1.34 -11.20 -5.24
CA GLY A 19 -1.22 -10.88 -6.65
C GLY A 19 -0.76 -9.45 -6.87
N GLY A 20 -0.06 -9.21 -7.96
CA GLY A 20 0.46 -7.90 -8.30
C GLY A 20 0.31 -7.59 -9.78
N TYR A 21 0.15 -6.30 -10.07
CA TYR A 21 0.18 -5.75 -11.42
C TYR A 21 1.05 -4.48 -11.43
N ARG A 22 2.03 -4.46 -12.32
CA ARG A 22 2.83 -3.28 -12.62
C ARG A 22 2.56 -2.90 -14.07
N PRO A 23 2.28 -1.61 -14.38
CA PRO A 23 2.10 -1.14 -15.74
C PRO A 23 3.27 -1.54 -16.65
N VAL A 24 2.98 -1.75 -17.92
CA VAL A 24 3.97 -2.24 -18.89
C VAL A 24 5.08 -1.22 -19.14
N ARG A 25 4.75 0.08 -19.10
CA ARG A 25 5.69 1.16 -19.37
C ARG A 25 6.64 1.36 -18.20
N VAL A 26 7.90 0.96 -18.39
CA VAL A 26 9.02 1.28 -17.49
C VAL A 26 9.54 2.68 -17.83
N VAL A 27 9.67 3.53 -16.82
CA VAL A 27 10.13 4.92 -16.95
C VAL A 27 11.46 5.06 -16.19
N PRO A 28 12.58 5.16 -16.89
CA PRO A 28 13.90 5.39 -16.28
C PRO A 28 14.06 6.86 -15.84
N ASN A 29 15.09 7.14 -15.04
CA ASN A 29 15.34 8.48 -14.51
C ASN A 29 15.61 9.52 -15.62
N GLU A 30 16.17 9.10 -16.76
CA GLU A 30 16.46 9.97 -17.91
C GLU A 30 15.21 10.71 -18.40
N VAL A 31 14.05 10.05 -18.39
CA VAL A 31 12.77 10.69 -18.76
C VAL A 31 12.39 11.81 -17.79
N ILE A 32 12.66 11.62 -16.51
CA ILE A 32 12.39 12.65 -15.48
C ILE A 32 13.35 13.82 -15.62
N LEU A 33 14.59 13.57 -16.03
CA LEU A 33 15.61 14.62 -16.22
C LEU A 33 15.32 15.55 -17.40
N GLU A 34 14.34 15.23 -18.25
CA GLU A 34 13.84 16.15 -19.29
C GLU A 34 13.05 17.32 -18.69
N THR A 35 12.54 17.18 -17.46
CA THR A 35 11.64 18.16 -16.82
C THR A 35 12.23 18.82 -15.58
N ILE A 36 13.23 18.22 -14.94
CA ILE A 36 13.88 18.77 -13.74
C ILE A 36 15.40 18.86 -13.90
N ASP A 37 16.00 19.89 -13.31
CA ASP A 37 17.45 20.06 -13.22
C ASP A 37 18.02 19.12 -12.12
N SER A 38 18.45 17.91 -12.52
CA SER A 38 18.96 16.87 -11.63
C SER A 38 19.87 15.89 -12.40
N SER A 39 20.23 14.76 -11.76
CA SER A 39 20.98 13.65 -12.38
C SER A 39 20.49 12.30 -11.89
N ASP A 40 20.71 11.23 -12.69
CA ASP A 40 20.41 9.86 -12.28
C ASP A 40 21.13 9.49 -10.97
N GLU A 41 22.40 9.87 -10.86
CA GLU A 41 23.20 9.65 -9.65
C GLU A 41 22.56 10.34 -8.42
N TRP A 42 22.08 11.58 -8.58
CA TRP A 42 21.42 12.29 -7.49
C TRP A 42 20.11 11.60 -7.09
N ILE A 43 19.26 11.21 -8.04
CA ILE A 43 17.99 10.51 -7.77
C ILE A 43 18.26 9.19 -7.03
N ARG A 44 19.17 8.38 -7.54
CA ARG A 44 19.55 7.09 -6.92
C ARG A 44 20.13 7.28 -5.52
N SER A 45 21.03 8.24 -5.34
CA SER A 45 21.64 8.49 -4.02
C SER A 45 20.64 9.00 -2.98
N ARG A 46 19.55 9.66 -3.41
CA ARG A 46 18.52 10.22 -2.54
C ARG A 46 17.36 9.28 -2.25
N SER A 47 16.97 8.48 -3.21
CA SER A 47 15.77 7.63 -3.13
C SER A 47 16.04 6.14 -3.30
N GLY A 48 17.12 5.77 -3.96
CA GLY A 48 17.39 4.40 -4.44
C GLY A 48 16.63 4.04 -5.71
N ILE A 49 15.79 4.94 -6.25
CA ILE A 49 14.93 4.65 -7.40
C ILE A 49 15.73 4.72 -8.71
N ALA A 50 15.73 3.62 -9.43
CA ALA A 50 16.31 3.50 -10.76
C ALA A 50 15.26 3.73 -11.85
N THR A 51 14.09 3.11 -11.67
CA THR A 51 12.96 3.21 -12.58
C THR A 51 11.66 3.25 -11.81
N ARG A 52 10.56 3.55 -12.49
CA ARG A 52 9.18 3.40 -12.02
C ARG A 52 8.33 2.89 -13.17
N HIS A 53 7.10 2.50 -12.87
CA HIS A 53 6.12 2.13 -13.87
C HIS A 53 5.06 3.23 -13.96
N TRP A 54 4.67 3.62 -15.19
CA TRP A 54 3.57 4.55 -15.41
C TRP A 54 2.50 3.89 -16.29
N ALA A 55 1.28 4.01 -15.86
CA ALA A 55 0.12 3.42 -16.52
C ALA A 55 -0.19 4.12 -17.84
N SER A 56 -0.57 3.32 -18.84
CA SER A 56 -1.20 3.81 -20.08
C SER A 56 -2.65 4.26 -19.80
N PRO A 57 -3.32 4.93 -20.72
CA PRO A 57 -4.74 5.29 -20.57
C PRO A 57 -5.66 4.10 -20.29
N GLU A 58 -5.33 2.92 -20.80
CA GLU A 58 -6.10 1.69 -20.63
C GLU A 58 -5.85 1.01 -19.28
N GLU A 59 -4.68 1.24 -18.67
CA GLU A 59 -4.28 0.72 -17.37
C GLU A 59 -4.87 1.59 -16.25
N THR A 60 -6.21 1.67 -16.20
CA THR A 60 -6.94 2.43 -15.18
C THR A 60 -6.78 1.79 -13.79
N VAL A 61 -7.10 2.55 -12.73
CA VAL A 61 -7.13 2.03 -11.34
C VAL A 61 -7.94 0.73 -11.27
N ALA A 62 -9.11 0.67 -11.92
CA ALA A 62 -9.92 -0.54 -11.97
C ALA A 62 -9.23 -1.68 -12.74
N ALA A 63 -8.65 -1.40 -13.91
CA ALA A 63 -8.00 -2.42 -14.74
C ALA A 63 -6.82 -3.07 -14.01
N MET A 64 -5.93 -2.26 -13.42
CA MET A 64 -4.80 -2.75 -12.65
C MET A 64 -5.26 -3.57 -11.43
N SER A 65 -6.32 -3.13 -10.75
CA SER A 65 -6.89 -3.84 -9.60
C SER A 65 -7.45 -5.21 -9.98
N VAL A 66 -8.17 -5.30 -11.10
CA VAL A 66 -8.75 -6.57 -11.59
C VAL A 66 -7.65 -7.58 -11.90
N GLU A 67 -6.56 -7.16 -12.53
CA GLU A 67 -5.41 -8.02 -12.82
C GLU A 67 -4.72 -8.53 -11.53
N ALA A 68 -4.47 -7.65 -10.58
CA ALA A 68 -3.88 -8.02 -9.29
C ALA A 68 -4.81 -8.94 -8.49
N ALA A 69 -6.11 -8.62 -8.44
CA ALA A 69 -7.13 -9.41 -7.77
C ALA A 69 -7.26 -10.83 -8.34
N GLY A 70 -7.30 -10.95 -9.69
CA GLY A 70 -7.37 -12.26 -10.35
C GLY A 70 -6.22 -13.17 -9.97
N LYS A 71 -5.00 -12.63 -9.89
CA LYS A 71 -3.81 -13.37 -9.44
C LYS A 71 -3.91 -13.77 -7.97
N ALA A 72 -4.33 -12.85 -7.09
CA ALA A 72 -4.47 -13.14 -5.66
C ALA A 72 -5.54 -14.21 -5.38
N ILE A 73 -6.67 -14.18 -6.10
CA ILE A 73 -7.74 -15.17 -6.00
C ILE A 73 -7.25 -16.53 -6.49
N ALA A 74 -6.54 -16.57 -7.61
CA ALA A 74 -5.97 -17.81 -8.15
C ALA A 74 -4.92 -18.41 -7.19
N ASP A 75 -4.03 -17.58 -6.63
CA ASP A 75 -3.02 -17.99 -5.66
C ASP A 75 -3.65 -18.50 -4.35
N ALA A 76 -4.76 -17.89 -3.92
CA ALA A 76 -5.53 -18.35 -2.76
C ALA A 76 -6.26 -19.69 -2.99
N GLY A 77 -6.34 -20.18 -4.24
CA GLY A 77 -7.02 -21.42 -4.59
C GLY A 77 -8.54 -21.36 -4.42
N ILE A 78 -9.15 -20.19 -4.54
CA ILE A 78 -10.60 -19.98 -4.44
C ILE A 78 -11.17 -19.42 -5.75
N THR A 79 -12.49 -19.32 -5.84
CA THR A 79 -13.16 -18.67 -6.95
C THR A 79 -13.64 -17.26 -6.58
N PRO A 80 -13.85 -16.34 -7.56
CA PRO A 80 -14.32 -14.99 -7.28
C PRO A 80 -15.64 -14.94 -6.50
N GLU A 81 -16.55 -15.88 -6.72
CA GLU A 81 -17.85 -15.98 -6.05
C GLU A 81 -17.73 -16.23 -4.54
N GLN A 82 -16.57 -16.69 -4.09
CA GLN A 82 -16.29 -16.93 -2.66
C GLN A 82 -15.82 -15.66 -1.93
N ILE A 83 -15.62 -14.55 -2.64
CA ILE A 83 -15.28 -13.27 -2.03
C ILE A 83 -16.54 -12.62 -1.45
N ASP A 84 -16.55 -12.39 -0.14
CA ASP A 84 -17.66 -11.76 0.59
C ASP A 84 -17.49 -10.26 0.77
N ALA A 85 -16.25 -9.76 0.69
CA ALA A 85 -15.96 -8.34 0.77
C ALA A 85 -14.75 -7.94 -0.09
N VAL A 86 -14.82 -6.73 -0.68
CA VAL A 86 -13.74 -6.09 -1.44
C VAL A 86 -13.41 -4.75 -0.78
N VAL A 87 -12.18 -4.60 -0.30
CA VAL A 87 -11.66 -3.38 0.33
C VAL A 87 -10.55 -2.82 -0.55
N VAL A 88 -10.73 -1.61 -1.08
CA VAL A 88 -9.74 -0.95 -1.93
C VAL A 88 -9.15 0.25 -1.22
N SER A 89 -7.83 0.26 -1.08
CA SER A 89 -7.09 1.43 -0.61
C SER A 89 -6.48 2.17 -1.79
N THR A 90 -6.92 3.42 -2.00
CA THR A 90 -6.42 4.28 -3.06
C THR A 90 -6.63 5.76 -2.72
N VAL A 91 -5.76 6.62 -3.25
CA VAL A 91 -5.90 8.09 -3.25
C VAL A 91 -5.94 8.66 -4.67
N SER A 92 -5.83 7.81 -5.68
CA SER A 92 -5.71 8.21 -7.09
C SER A 92 -6.93 7.83 -7.96
N HIS A 93 -8.05 7.46 -7.33
CA HIS A 93 -9.33 7.31 -8.02
C HIS A 93 -10.12 8.62 -7.93
N PHE A 94 -10.23 9.35 -9.06
CA PHE A 94 -10.80 10.71 -9.10
C PHE A 94 -12.33 10.76 -9.16
N LYS A 95 -13.00 9.62 -9.16
CA LYS A 95 -14.46 9.56 -9.11
C LYS A 95 -14.91 9.34 -7.67
N GLN A 96 -15.44 10.40 -7.04
CA GLN A 96 -15.81 10.39 -5.62
C GLN A 96 -16.89 9.36 -5.28
N THR A 97 -17.80 9.07 -6.20
CA THR A 97 -18.90 8.11 -6.01
C THR A 97 -19.34 7.51 -7.36
N PRO A 98 -19.64 6.21 -7.45
CA PRO A 98 -19.52 5.20 -6.39
C PRO A 98 -18.05 4.87 -6.03
N ALA A 99 -17.86 4.11 -4.95
CA ALA A 99 -16.57 3.52 -4.62
C ALA A 99 -16.06 2.62 -5.76
N ILE A 100 -14.75 2.67 -6.07
CA ILE A 100 -14.16 1.85 -7.14
C ILE A 100 -14.23 0.35 -6.80
N ALA A 101 -14.24 -0.01 -5.52
CA ALA A 101 -14.40 -1.38 -5.06
C ALA A 101 -15.63 -2.08 -5.66
N THR A 102 -16.72 -1.34 -5.90
CA THR A 102 -17.97 -1.90 -6.46
C THR A 102 -17.78 -2.30 -7.93
N GLU A 103 -17.08 -1.49 -8.73
CA GLU A 103 -16.74 -1.80 -10.12
C GLU A 103 -15.78 -2.98 -10.20
N ILE A 104 -14.76 -3.00 -9.33
CA ILE A 104 -13.78 -4.10 -9.28
C ILE A 104 -14.48 -5.40 -8.91
N ALA A 105 -15.35 -5.40 -7.90
CA ALA A 105 -16.12 -6.57 -7.48
C ALA A 105 -16.96 -7.18 -8.62
N ASP A 106 -17.62 -6.35 -9.41
CA ASP A 106 -18.39 -6.78 -10.59
C ASP A 106 -17.46 -7.37 -11.67
N ARG A 107 -16.39 -6.67 -12.00
CA ARG A 107 -15.45 -7.07 -13.06
C ARG A 107 -14.68 -8.36 -12.77
N ILE A 108 -14.41 -8.68 -11.50
CA ILE A 108 -13.80 -9.97 -11.12
C ILE A 108 -14.83 -11.10 -11.01
N GLY A 109 -16.13 -10.81 -11.07
CA GLY A 109 -17.19 -11.81 -10.94
C GLY A 109 -17.51 -12.22 -9.49
N ALA A 110 -17.25 -11.37 -8.50
CA ALA A 110 -17.44 -11.69 -7.08
C ALA A 110 -18.92 -11.74 -6.61
N GLY A 111 -19.88 -11.71 -7.53
CA GLY A 111 -21.30 -11.81 -7.17
C GLY A 111 -21.81 -10.52 -6.48
N ARG A 112 -22.09 -10.58 -5.18
CA ARG A 112 -22.65 -9.44 -4.40
C ARG A 112 -21.89 -9.24 -3.08
N PRO A 113 -20.57 -9.05 -3.11
CA PRO A 113 -19.79 -8.80 -1.90
C PRO A 113 -20.09 -7.41 -1.33
N ALA A 114 -19.81 -7.20 -0.05
CA ALA A 114 -19.63 -5.85 0.47
C ALA A 114 -18.44 -5.20 -0.27
N ALA A 115 -18.56 -3.94 -0.70
CA ALA A 115 -17.50 -3.29 -1.47
C ALA A 115 -17.38 -1.81 -1.09
N PHE A 116 -16.19 -1.39 -0.67
CA PHE A 116 -15.92 -0.01 -0.26
C PHE A 116 -14.44 0.36 -0.38
N ASP A 117 -14.20 1.66 -0.54
CA ASP A 117 -12.86 2.22 -0.57
C ASP A 117 -12.47 2.76 0.80
N ILE A 118 -11.16 2.74 1.08
CA ILE A 118 -10.56 3.39 2.24
C ILE A 118 -9.45 4.36 1.79
N SER A 119 -9.29 5.45 2.53
CA SER A 119 -8.25 6.44 2.31
C SER A 119 -7.38 6.55 3.56
N ALA A 120 -6.19 5.94 3.51
CA ALA A 120 -5.14 6.05 4.52
C ALA A 120 -3.75 6.10 3.85
N ALA A 121 -3.70 6.65 2.64
CA ALA A 121 -2.49 6.81 1.83
C ALA A 121 -1.61 5.54 1.85
N CYS A 122 -0.29 5.68 2.05
CA CYS A 122 0.65 4.58 2.01
C CYS A 122 0.49 3.55 3.16
N ALA A 123 -0.25 3.86 4.22
CA ALA A 123 -0.62 2.91 5.27
C ALA A 123 -1.88 2.11 4.93
N GLY A 124 -2.61 2.49 3.89
CA GLY A 124 -3.94 2.02 3.59
C GLY A 124 -4.04 0.51 3.38
N PHE A 125 -3.03 -0.13 2.79
CA PHE A 125 -3.03 -1.59 2.67
C PHE A 125 -3.05 -2.30 4.03
N VAL A 126 -2.22 -1.86 4.99
CA VAL A 126 -2.19 -2.48 6.33
C VAL A 126 -3.47 -2.17 7.11
N TYR A 127 -4.08 -0.98 6.91
CA TYR A 127 -5.42 -0.67 7.42
C TYR A 127 -6.46 -1.64 6.83
N GLY A 128 -6.45 -1.85 5.52
CA GLY A 128 -7.33 -2.81 4.84
C GLY A 128 -7.15 -4.25 5.33
N LEU A 129 -5.90 -4.67 5.55
CA LEU A 129 -5.57 -5.98 6.11
C LEU A 129 -6.14 -6.16 7.53
N THR A 130 -6.06 -5.10 8.35
CA THR A 130 -6.63 -5.09 9.70
C THR A 130 -8.14 -5.18 9.69
N LEU A 131 -8.82 -4.45 8.80
CA LEU A 131 -10.26 -4.54 8.60
C LEU A 131 -10.67 -5.94 8.14
N ALA A 132 -9.97 -6.49 7.16
CA ALA A 132 -10.24 -7.82 6.64
C ALA A 132 -10.10 -8.91 7.71
N LYS A 133 -9.01 -8.87 8.51
CA LYS A 133 -8.86 -9.74 9.68
C LYS A 133 -10.06 -9.63 10.63
N GLY A 134 -10.48 -8.40 10.94
CA GLY A 134 -11.63 -8.13 11.81
C GLY A 134 -12.92 -8.75 11.25
N MET A 135 -13.19 -8.58 9.96
CA MET A 135 -14.38 -9.13 9.29
C MET A 135 -14.41 -10.66 9.33
N VAL A 136 -13.27 -11.33 9.08
CA VAL A 136 -13.17 -12.80 9.11
C VAL A 136 -13.35 -13.34 10.53
N VAL A 137 -12.71 -12.72 11.51
CA VAL A 137 -12.78 -13.15 12.92
C VAL A 137 -14.16 -12.87 13.53
N GLU A 138 -14.76 -11.73 13.18
CA GLU A 138 -16.11 -11.37 13.63
C GLU A 138 -17.19 -12.19 12.90
N GLY A 139 -16.94 -12.64 11.68
CA GLY A 139 -17.82 -13.49 10.88
C GLY A 139 -18.78 -12.72 9.97
N SER A 140 -18.52 -11.46 9.68
CA SER A 140 -19.25 -10.68 8.67
C SER A 140 -18.79 -10.99 7.23
N ALA A 141 -17.60 -11.60 7.06
CA ALA A 141 -17.09 -12.11 5.80
C ALA A 141 -16.26 -13.39 6.03
N GLY A 142 -16.34 -14.35 5.12
CA GLY A 142 -15.45 -15.52 5.12
C GLY A 142 -14.15 -15.24 4.39
N HIS A 143 -14.23 -14.60 3.21
CA HIS A 143 -13.06 -14.19 2.43
C HIS A 143 -13.16 -12.71 2.06
N VAL A 144 -12.07 -11.98 2.29
CA VAL A 144 -11.96 -10.55 2.00
C VAL A 144 -10.81 -10.31 1.04
N LEU A 145 -11.10 -9.68 -0.10
CA LEU A 145 -10.10 -9.20 -1.03
C LEU A 145 -9.66 -7.79 -0.60
N VAL A 146 -8.38 -7.63 -0.29
CA VAL A 146 -7.78 -6.33 0.06
C VAL A 146 -6.86 -5.90 -1.08
N ILE A 147 -7.10 -4.73 -1.63
CA ILE A 147 -6.34 -4.17 -2.76
C ILE A 147 -5.72 -2.84 -2.35
N GLY A 148 -4.42 -2.69 -2.57
CA GLY A 148 -3.76 -1.39 -2.63
C GLY A 148 -3.49 -1.05 -4.09
N VAL A 149 -3.98 0.08 -4.58
CA VAL A 149 -3.81 0.47 -5.99
C VAL A 149 -3.60 1.96 -6.11
N GLU A 150 -2.66 2.33 -6.97
CA GLU A 150 -2.40 3.75 -7.26
C GLU A 150 -2.03 3.98 -8.72
N ARG A 151 -2.46 5.15 -9.19
CA ARG A 151 -2.02 5.77 -10.43
C ARG A 151 -1.50 7.17 -10.09
N LEU A 152 -0.36 7.18 -9.38
CA LEU A 152 0.23 8.41 -8.84
C LEU A 152 0.89 9.27 -9.91
N SER A 153 1.17 8.71 -11.09
CA SER A 153 1.61 9.50 -12.24
C SER A 153 0.62 10.62 -12.58
N ASP A 154 -0.70 10.40 -12.37
CA ASP A 154 -1.75 11.40 -12.57
C ASP A 154 -1.74 12.51 -11.50
N LEU A 155 -1.10 12.30 -10.37
CA LEU A 155 -0.97 13.24 -9.24
C LEU A 155 0.47 13.76 -9.08
N THR A 156 1.33 13.55 -10.07
CA THR A 156 2.74 13.97 -10.03
C THR A 156 2.93 15.23 -10.86
N ASP A 157 3.44 16.29 -10.23
CA ASP A 157 3.95 17.46 -10.95
C ASP A 157 5.38 17.15 -11.45
N LEU A 158 5.53 16.95 -12.74
CA LEU A 158 6.82 16.61 -13.34
C LEU A 158 7.85 17.76 -13.30
N GLU A 159 7.42 18.97 -12.96
CA GLU A 159 8.30 20.13 -12.76
C GLU A 159 8.72 20.29 -11.29
N ASP A 160 8.08 19.57 -10.36
CA ASP A 160 8.49 19.60 -8.95
C ASP A 160 9.71 18.69 -8.71
N ARG A 161 10.87 19.30 -8.58
CA ARG A 161 12.13 18.60 -8.30
C ARG A 161 12.11 17.72 -7.04
N ALA A 162 11.20 17.97 -6.10
CA ALA A 162 11.10 17.22 -4.85
C ALA A 162 10.35 15.88 -5.02
N THR A 163 9.41 15.80 -5.97
CA THR A 163 8.47 14.69 -6.08
C THR A 163 8.43 14.03 -7.46
N ALA A 164 8.82 14.71 -8.54
CA ALA A 164 8.72 14.21 -9.92
C ALA A 164 9.31 12.82 -10.15
N PHE A 165 10.38 12.47 -9.42
CA PHE A 165 11.09 11.20 -9.57
C PHE A 165 10.62 10.09 -8.62
N LEU A 166 9.69 10.37 -7.69
CA LEU A 166 9.36 9.44 -6.61
C LEU A 166 8.33 8.40 -7.01
N PHE A 167 7.23 8.84 -7.61
CA PHE A 167 6.01 8.05 -7.69
C PHE A 167 5.95 7.13 -8.91
N GLY A 168 5.35 5.96 -8.68
CA GLY A 168 5.00 4.99 -9.70
C GLY A 168 3.56 4.50 -9.54
N ASP A 169 3.08 3.78 -10.53
CA ASP A 169 1.73 3.21 -10.61
C ASP A 169 1.77 1.70 -10.42
N GLY A 170 0.68 1.13 -9.92
CA GLY A 170 0.52 -0.30 -9.80
C GLY A 170 -0.59 -0.70 -8.84
N ALA A 171 -0.89 -1.98 -8.82
CA ALA A 171 -1.85 -2.60 -7.91
C ALA A 171 -1.28 -3.87 -7.28
N GLY A 172 -1.51 -4.04 -6.00
CA GLY A 172 -1.24 -5.29 -5.30
C GLY A 172 -2.46 -5.71 -4.51
N ALA A 173 -2.72 -7.00 -4.44
CA ALA A 173 -3.90 -7.54 -3.80
C ALA A 173 -3.55 -8.77 -2.94
N VAL A 174 -4.31 -8.97 -1.88
CA VAL A 174 -4.28 -10.21 -1.10
C VAL A 174 -5.70 -10.70 -0.81
N VAL A 175 -5.87 -12.01 -0.71
CA VAL A 175 -7.07 -12.62 -0.16
C VAL A 175 -6.82 -12.95 1.30
N VAL A 176 -7.68 -12.44 2.18
CA VAL A 176 -7.68 -12.76 3.61
C VAL A 176 -8.83 -13.71 3.90
N GLY A 177 -8.55 -14.82 4.55
CA GLY A 177 -9.56 -15.82 4.88
C GLY A 177 -9.31 -16.48 6.24
N PRO A 178 -10.10 -17.53 6.60
CA PRO A 178 -10.07 -18.14 7.90
C PRO A 178 -8.76 -18.89 8.19
N ALA A 179 -8.35 -18.92 9.46
CA ALA A 179 -7.24 -19.69 9.96
C ALA A 179 -7.57 -20.36 11.31
N GLN A 180 -6.87 -21.46 11.63
CA GLN A 180 -6.98 -22.16 12.91
C GLN A 180 -5.94 -21.67 13.93
N GLU A 181 -4.90 -20.97 13.46
CA GLU A 181 -3.80 -20.40 14.25
C GLU A 181 -3.64 -18.91 13.92
N PRO A 182 -3.03 -18.11 14.82
CA PRO A 182 -2.82 -16.67 14.60
C PRO A 182 -1.75 -16.46 13.52
N MET A 183 -2.17 -16.13 12.29
CA MET A 183 -1.28 -15.86 11.14
C MET A 183 -1.27 -14.38 10.72
N ILE A 184 -2.08 -13.54 11.34
CA ILE A 184 -2.02 -12.07 11.26
C ILE A 184 -2.03 -11.54 12.69
N GLY A 185 -0.95 -10.91 13.10
CA GLY A 185 -0.76 -10.39 14.45
C GLY A 185 -1.67 -9.20 14.79
N ALA A 186 -1.53 -8.69 16.01
CA ALA A 186 -2.16 -7.44 16.39
C ALA A 186 -1.56 -6.29 15.58
N THR A 187 -2.40 -5.35 15.14
CA THR A 187 -1.95 -4.17 14.39
C THR A 187 -1.69 -3.01 15.35
N VAL A 188 -0.52 -2.42 15.23
CA VAL A 188 -0.17 -1.13 15.83
C VAL A 188 -0.39 -0.06 14.78
N TRP A 189 -1.34 0.84 15.00
CA TRP A 189 -1.72 1.88 14.05
C TRP A 189 -2.07 3.19 14.73
N GLY A 190 -2.01 4.28 13.97
CA GLY A 190 -2.31 5.59 14.49
C GLY A 190 -2.18 6.70 13.46
N SER A 191 -2.40 7.93 13.93
CA SER A 191 -2.32 9.15 13.10
C SER A 191 -1.78 10.33 13.90
N GLU A 192 -1.14 11.26 13.20
CA GLU A 192 -0.64 12.55 13.70
C GLU A 192 -1.20 13.68 12.82
N GLY A 193 -2.48 14.01 13.04
CA GLY A 193 -3.22 14.97 12.22
C GLY A 193 -2.70 16.39 12.30
N ASP A 194 -1.94 16.75 13.33
CA ASP A 194 -1.22 18.02 13.45
C ASP A 194 -0.11 18.18 12.40
N LYS A 195 0.27 17.09 11.72
CA LYS A 195 1.27 17.05 10.63
C LYS A 195 0.65 16.85 9.24
N SER A 196 -0.66 17.08 9.10
CA SER A 196 -1.40 16.84 7.84
C SER A 196 -0.83 17.59 6.63
N ASP A 197 -0.17 18.73 6.84
CA ASP A 197 0.45 19.53 5.78
C ASP A 197 1.79 18.96 5.28
N THR A 198 2.37 17.96 5.97
CA THR A 198 3.70 17.43 5.64
C THR A 198 3.71 16.66 4.30
N ILE A 199 2.62 15.94 3.99
CA ILE A 199 2.37 15.30 2.69
C ILE A 199 0.92 15.59 2.33
N ARG A 200 0.68 16.32 1.25
CA ARG A 200 -0.67 16.76 0.88
C ARG A 200 -0.81 17.00 -0.61
N GLN A 201 -2.03 17.19 -1.08
CA GLN A 201 -2.28 17.80 -2.38
C GLN A 201 -1.88 19.28 -2.36
N THR A 202 -1.39 19.78 -3.49
CA THR A 202 -1.04 21.21 -3.66
C THR A 202 -2.25 22.11 -3.46
N VAL A 203 -3.42 21.67 -3.94
CA VAL A 203 -4.70 22.38 -3.84
C VAL A 203 -5.82 21.38 -3.51
N PRO A 204 -6.69 21.66 -2.52
CA PRO A 204 -7.89 20.86 -2.28
C PRO A 204 -8.84 20.87 -3.49
N TRP A 205 -9.64 19.81 -3.65
CA TRP A 205 -10.56 19.67 -4.79
C TRP A 205 -11.61 20.79 -4.88
N ASP A 206 -12.13 21.26 -3.74
CA ASP A 206 -13.10 22.36 -3.68
C ASP A 206 -12.47 23.69 -4.09
N ASP A 207 -11.25 23.97 -3.67
CA ASP A 207 -10.50 25.16 -4.09
C ASP A 207 -10.14 25.10 -5.58
N PHE A 208 -9.70 23.95 -6.08
CA PHE A 208 -9.46 23.72 -7.51
C PHE A 208 -10.74 23.93 -8.32
N HIS A 209 -11.85 23.35 -7.90
CA HIS A 209 -13.16 23.54 -8.54
C HIS A 209 -13.57 25.03 -8.51
N ALA A 210 -13.45 25.70 -7.38
CA ALA A 210 -13.74 27.14 -7.26
C ALA A 210 -12.83 27.98 -8.17
N GLY A 211 -11.56 27.59 -8.29
CA GLY A 211 -10.57 28.21 -9.14
C GLY A 211 -10.89 28.10 -10.62
N VAL A 212 -11.23 26.92 -11.10
CA VAL A 212 -11.64 26.66 -12.49
C VAL A 212 -12.90 27.44 -12.87
N THR A 213 -13.80 27.67 -11.91
CA THR A 213 -15.05 28.42 -12.12
C THR A 213 -14.89 29.95 -12.00
N ARG A 214 -13.75 30.45 -11.54
CA ARG A 214 -13.45 31.90 -11.37
C ARG A 214 -12.43 32.36 -12.40
N ALA A 215 -12.68 33.42 -13.13
CA ALA A 215 -11.73 33.99 -14.07
C ALA A 215 -10.42 34.41 -13.36
N GLY A 216 -9.29 33.91 -13.84
CA GLY A 216 -7.95 34.22 -13.33
C GLY A 216 -7.41 33.28 -12.25
N ALA A 217 -8.07 32.16 -11.99
CA ALA A 217 -7.57 31.12 -11.07
C ALA A 217 -6.59 30.17 -11.74
N THR A 218 -5.84 29.41 -10.92
CA THR A 218 -4.92 28.39 -11.42
C THR A 218 -5.69 27.23 -12.07
N ASP A 219 -5.26 26.85 -13.25
CA ASP A 219 -5.73 25.69 -14.02
C ASP A 219 -4.83 24.46 -13.84
N LYS A 220 -3.76 24.59 -13.02
CA LYS A 220 -2.84 23.48 -12.75
C LYS A 220 -3.53 22.42 -11.92
N PHE A 221 -3.56 21.18 -12.43
CA PHE A 221 -4.18 20.03 -11.76
C PHE A 221 -3.51 19.78 -10.40
N PRO A 222 -4.27 19.49 -9.33
CA PRO A 222 -3.70 19.21 -8.01
C PRO A 222 -2.74 18.02 -8.05
N ALA A 223 -1.53 18.22 -7.54
CA ALA A 223 -0.48 17.20 -7.44
C ALA A 223 -0.14 16.91 -5.97
N ILE A 224 0.53 15.81 -5.71
CA ILE A 224 1.05 15.49 -4.38
C ILE A 224 2.35 16.25 -4.17
N THR A 225 2.45 16.95 -3.05
CA THR A 225 3.68 17.60 -2.59
C THR A 225 4.04 17.15 -1.18
N GLN A 226 5.32 17.27 -0.81
CA GLN A 226 5.79 16.87 0.50
C GLN A 226 6.97 17.72 1.02
N GLU A 227 7.03 17.85 2.34
CA GLU A 227 8.19 18.38 3.05
C GLU A 227 9.22 17.25 3.27
N GLY A 228 9.98 16.88 2.24
CA GLY A 228 10.79 15.65 2.19
C GLY A 228 11.72 15.44 3.39
N GLN A 229 12.33 16.53 3.96
CA GLN A 229 13.18 16.41 5.15
C GLN A 229 12.39 16.09 6.42
N ALA A 230 11.19 16.66 6.58
CA ALA A 230 10.30 16.39 7.72
C ALA A 230 9.78 14.95 7.65
N VAL A 231 9.30 14.52 6.48
CA VAL A 231 8.87 13.14 6.21
C VAL A 231 9.98 12.14 6.52
N PHE A 232 11.19 12.39 6.01
CA PHE A 232 12.33 11.51 6.22
C PHE A 232 12.66 11.35 7.71
N ARG A 233 12.76 12.47 8.46
CA ARG A 233 13.05 12.42 9.89
C ARG A 233 11.97 11.66 10.66
N TRP A 234 10.70 11.96 10.38
CA TRP A 234 9.59 11.26 11.03
C TRP A 234 9.62 9.76 10.74
N ALA A 235 9.76 9.37 9.49
CA ALA A 235 9.83 7.96 9.09
C ALA A 235 10.98 7.21 9.75
N VAL A 236 12.17 7.82 9.84
CA VAL A 236 13.36 7.20 10.43
C VAL A 236 13.23 7.04 11.94
N PHE A 237 12.71 8.05 12.65
CA PHE A 237 12.71 8.04 14.12
C PHE A 237 11.45 7.39 14.71
N GLU A 238 10.28 7.56 14.09
CA GLU A 238 9.03 7.08 14.66
C GLU A 238 8.63 5.71 14.12
N MET A 239 8.86 5.42 12.84
CA MET A 239 8.37 4.16 12.25
C MET A 239 9.13 2.93 12.73
N ALA A 240 10.40 3.06 13.09
CA ALA A 240 11.12 1.97 13.74
C ALA A 240 10.54 1.62 15.12
N LYS A 241 10.04 2.62 15.87
CA LYS A 241 9.35 2.38 17.16
C LYS A 241 8.02 1.67 16.94
N VAL A 242 7.25 2.08 15.92
CA VAL A 242 5.98 1.43 15.55
C VAL A 242 6.22 -0.02 15.10
N ALA A 243 7.27 -0.26 14.31
CA ALA A 243 7.68 -1.60 13.92
C ALA A 243 8.05 -2.48 15.12
N GLN A 244 8.84 -1.94 16.09
CA GLN A 244 9.16 -2.65 17.32
C GLN A 244 7.91 -2.97 18.14
N GLN A 245 6.99 -2.02 18.27
CA GLN A 245 5.71 -2.25 18.97
C GLN A 245 4.89 -3.37 18.32
N ALA A 246 4.94 -3.51 16.98
CA ALA A 246 4.26 -4.59 16.28
C ALA A 246 4.91 -5.96 16.56
N LEU A 247 6.24 -6.03 16.66
CA LEU A 247 6.95 -7.23 17.11
C LEU A 247 6.57 -7.59 18.55
N ASP A 248 6.60 -6.61 19.46
CA ASP A 248 6.22 -6.79 20.86
C ASP A 248 4.77 -7.30 20.99
N ALA A 249 3.85 -6.72 20.21
CA ALA A 249 2.44 -7.11 20.18
C ALA A 249 2.22 -8.52 19.59
N ALA A 250 3.11 -8.97 18.73
CA ALA A 250 3.12 -10.34 18.20
C ALA A 250 3.82 -11.33 19.15
N GLY A 251 4.53 -10.84 20.16
CA GLY A 251 5.28 -11.67 21.11
C GLY A 251 6.57 -12.28 20.54
N ILE A 252 7.15 -11.62 19.52
CA ILE A 252 8.38 -12.06 18.84
C ILE A 252 9.44 -10.95 18.85
N THR A 253 10.65 -11.30 18.47
CA THR A 253 11.78 -10.39 18.33
C THR A 253 12.21 -10.27 16.86
N ALA A 254 13.17 -9.40 16.58
CA ALA A 254 13.76 -9.28 15.25
C ALA A 254 14.47 -10.58 14.78
N ASP A 255 14.94 -11.39 15.70
CA ASP A 255 15.61 -12.67 15.42
C ASP A 255 14.63 -13.76 14.93
N ASP A 256 13.34 -13.58 15.19
CA ASP A 256 12.27 -14.51 14.76
C ASP A 256 11.69 -14.15 13.39
N LEU A 257 12.18 -13.06 12.76
CA LEU A 257 11.73 -12.61 11.45
C LEU A 257 12.51 -13.31 10.32
N ASP A 258 11.76 -13.74 9.31
CA ASP A 258 12.31 -14.17 8.03
C ASP A 258 12.34 -13.02 7.02
N VAL A 259 11.34 -12.11 7.10
CA VAL A 259 11.09 -11.10 6.08
C VAL A 259 10.70 -9.74 6.70
N PHE A 260 11.18 -8.66 6.09
CA PHE A 260 10.76 -7.29 6.38
C PHE A 260 10.22 -6.62 5.11
N ILE A 261 8.93 -6.24 5.13
CA ILE A 261 8.24 -5.60 4.00
C ILE A 261 7.75 -4.21 4.43
N PRO A 262 8.62 -3.19 4.47
CA PRO A 262 8.20 -1.82 4.73
C PRO A 262 7.53 -1.22 3.50
N HIS A 263 6.74 -0.15 3.69
CA HIS A 263 6.32 0.73 2.62
C HIS A 263 7.54 1.15 1.77
N GLN A 264 7.41 1.00 0.47
CA GLN A 264 8.47 1.24 -0.51
C GLN A 264 8.53 2.73 -0.90
N ALA A 265 8.74 3.59 0.12
CA ALA A 265 8.79 5.04 -0.09
C ALA A 265 10.14 5.51 -0.65
N ASN A 266 11.22 4.98 -0.05
CA ASN A 266 12.59 5.45 -0.27
C ASN A 266 13.56 4.45 0.34
N MET A 267 14.58 4.04 -0.41
CA MET A 267 15.58 3.05 0.03
C MET A 267 16.30 3.48 1.33
N ARG A 268 16.60 4.76 1.48
CA ARG A 268 17.31 5.29 2.66
C ARG A 268 16.46 5.15 3.95
N ILE A 269 15.13 5.26 3.83
CA ILE A 269 14.22 5.02 4.96
C ILE A 269 14.26 3.54 5.31
N ILE A 270 14.17 2.66 4.32
CA ILE A 270 14.26 1.20 4.50
C ILE A 270 15.55 0.83 5.22
N ASP A 271 16.70 1.28 4.72
CA ASP A 271 18.01 1.02 5.32
C ASP A 271 18.13 1.54 6.76
N SER A 272 17.56 2.72 7.01
CA SER A 272 17.54 3.28 8.36
C SER A 272 16.70 2.44 9.34
N MET A 273 15.54 1.94 8.88
CA MET A 273 14.70 1.05 9.70
C MET A 273 15.40 -0.28 9.97
N VAL A 274 16.00 -0.90 8.97
CA VAL A 274 16.80 -2.14 9.12
C VAL A 274 17.88 -1.97 10.19
N LYS A 275 18.63 -0.86 10.11
CA LYS A 275 19.68 -0.54 11.10
C LYS A 275 19.13 -0.29 12.50
N THR A 276 18.04 0.46 12.62
CA THR A 276 17.45 0.85 13.91
C THR A 276 16.80 -0.35 14.60
N LEU A 277 16.13 -1.21 13.86
CA LEU A 277 15.55 -2.47 14.34
C LEU A 277 16.62 -3.55 14.60
N LYS A 278 17.86 -3.32 14.14
CA LYS A 278 18.97 -4.29 14.23
C LYS A 278 18.59 -5.63 13.60
N LEU A 279 17.92 -5.59 12.45
CA LEU A 279 17.50 -6.81 11.78
C LEU A 279 18.72 -7.68 11.45
N PRO A 280 18.67 -9.00 11.72
CA PRO A 280 19.71 -9.94 11.31
C PRO A 280 19.95 -9.92 9.80
N GLU A 281 21.16 -10.23 9.35
CA GLU A 281 21.49 -10.33 7.92
C GLU A 281 20.71 -11.44 7.20
N SER A 282 20.18 -12.41 7.93
CA SER A 282 19.31 -13.47 7.44
C SER A 282 17.92 -12.99 7.02
N VAL A 283 17.48 -11.83 7.52
CA VAL A 283 16.15 -11.30 7.20
C VAL A 283 16.13 -10.75 5.78
N THR A 284 15.25 -11.29 4.96
CA THR A 284 14.99 -10.76 3.61
C THR A 284 14.30 -9.41 3.70
N VAL A 285 14.90 -8.37 3.16
CA VAL A 285 14.33 -7.01 3.13
C VAL A 285 13.80 -6.70 1.75
N ALA A 286 12.50 -6.44 1.64
CA ALA A 286 11.88 -6.05 0.36
C ALA A 286 12.39 -4.67 -0.11
N ARG A 287 12.80 -4.59 -1.39
CA ARG A 287 13.42 -3.41 -2.02
C ARG A 287 12.80 -3.09 -3.38
N ASP A 288 11.51 -3.31 -3.50
CA ASP A 288 10.75 -3.11 -4.74
C ASP A 288 10.82 -1.67 -5.27
N VAL A 289 11.02 -0.71 -4.38
CA VAL A 289 11.13 0.73 -4.68
C VAL A 289 12.21 1.04 -5.74
N GLU A 290 13.25 0.24 -5.83
CA GLU A 290 14.35 0.46 -6.78
C GLU A 290 13.87 0.50 -8.23
N THR A 291 12.95 -0.39 -8.59
CA THR A 291 12.46 -0.55 -9.96
C THR A 291 11.01 -0.17 -10.16
N THR A 292 10.23 -0.09 -9.09
CA THR A 292 8.79 0.21 -9.15
C THR A 292 8.47 1.65 -8.76
N GLY A 293 9.40 2.34 -8.07
CA GLY A 293 9.14 3.63 -7.46
C GLY A 293 8.22 3.51 -6.24
N ASN A 294 7.75 4.64 -5.74
CA ASN A 294 6.79 4.69 -4.63
C ASN A 294 5.36 4.57 -5.19
N THR A 295 4.73 3.43 -4.98
CA THR A 295 3.33 3.14 -5.37
C THR A 295 2.35 3.25 -4.21
N SER A 296 2.68 4.00 -3.15
CA SER A 296 1.82 4.28 -1.99
C SER A 296 1.14 3.01 -1.43
N ALA A 297 -0.19 2.91 -1.46
CA ALA A 297 -0.93 1.77 -0.92
C ALA A 297 -0.61 0.43 -1.61
N ALA A 298 -0.20 0.44 -2.87
CA ALA A 298 0.17 -0.76 -3.61
C ALA A 298 1.57 -1.29 -3.23
N SER A 299 2.41 -0.50 -2.59
CA SER A 299 3.84 -0.79 -2.43
C SER A 299 4.14 -2.04 -1.61
N ILE A 300 3.42 -2.26 -0.53
CA ILE A 300 3.61 -3.45 0.33
C ILE A 300 3.14 -4.74 -0.37
N PRO A 301 1.92 -4.84 -0.90
CA PRO A 301 1.47 -6.06 -1.56
C PRO A 301 2.25 -6.35 -2.86
N LEU A 302 2.70 -5.34 -3.61
CA LEU A 302 3.60 -5.52 -4.75
C LEU A 302 4.97 -6.06 -4.32
N ALA A 303 5.54 -5.52 -3.25
CA ALA A 303 6.80 -6.01 -2.71
C ALA A 303 6.66 -7.45 -2.18
N MET A 304 5.55 -7.78 -1.51
CA MET A 304 5.23 -9.13 -1.05
C MET A 304 5.15 -10.12 -2.23
N GLU A 305 4.40 -9.77 -3.27
CA GLU A 305 4.28 -10.56 -4.49
C GLU A 305 5.65 -10.82 -5.13
N ARG A 306 6.49 -9.79 -5.27
CA ARG A 306 7.79 -9.92 -5.91
C ARG A 306 8.74 -10.86 -5.16
N ILE A 307 8.88 -10.69 -3.84
CA ILE A 307 9.81 -11.53 -3.06
C ILE A 307 9.37 -13.00 -3.04
N LEU A 308 8.06 -13.29 -3.05
CA LEU A 308 7.54 -14.63 -3.20
C LEU A 308 7.78 -15.19 -4.61
N ALA A 309 7.44 -14.43 -5.65
CA ALA A 309 7.61 -14.85 -7.05
C ALA A 309 9.08 -15.06 -7.43
N THR A 310 10.02 -14.34 -6.81
CA THR A 310 11.45 -14.49 -7.05
C THR A 310 12.14 -15.52 -6.14
N GLY A 311 11.41 -16.12 -5.21
CA GLY A 311 11.94 -17.10 -4.26
C GLY A 311 12.86 -16.51 -3.19
N GLN A 312 12.81 -15.19 -2.98
CA GLN A 312 13.52 -14.51 -1.89
C GLN A 312 12.80 -14.74 -0.53
N ALA A 313 11.53 -15.05 -0.58
CA ALA A 313 10.71 -15.48 0.54
C ALA A 313 9.84 -16.67 0.10
N LYS A 314 9.28 -17.40 1.05
CA LYS A 314 8.43 -18.56 0.78
C LYS A 314 7.19 -18.55 1.68
N SER A 315 6.21 -19.37 1.31
CA SER A 315 5.04 -19.63 2.15
C SER A 315 5.46 -20.09 3.55
N GLY A 316 4.80 -19.55 4.56
CA GLY A 316 5.09 -19.83 5.96
C GLY A 316 6.11 -18.92 6.62
N ASP A 317 6.86 -18.11 5.86
CA ASP A 317 7.80 -17.16 6.43
C ASP A 317 7.08 -16.08 7.28
N THR A 318 7.70 -15.71 8.41
CA THR A 318 7.21 -14.67 9.30
C THR A 318 7.67 -13.29 8.81
N ALA A 319 6.73 -12.44 8.46
CA ALA A 319 7.01 -11.13 7.90
C ALA A 319 6.49 -9.98 8.76
N LEU A 320 7.33 -8.98 9.02
CA LEU A 320 6.90 -7.68 9.53
C LEU A 320 6.52 -6.78 8.36
N VAL A 321 5.27 -6.31 8.34
CA VAL A 321 4.77 -5.33 7.36
C VAL A 321 4.49 -4.01 8.06
N ILE A 322 4.90 -2.89 7.44
CA ILE A 322 4.64 -1.55 7.96
C ILE A 322 4.38 -0.55 6.84
N GLY A 323 3.23 0.12 6.90
CA GLY A 323 2.84 1.23 6.04
C GLY A 323 2.80 2.54 6.80
N PHE A 324 3.20 3.62 6.14
CA PHE A 324 3.17 4.98 6.70
C PHE A 324 3.15 6.02 5.58
N GLY A 325 2.47 7.15 5.78
CA GLY A 325 2.33 8.18 4.75
C GLY A 325 1.50 9.38 5.17
N ALA A 326 0.90 10.02 4.17
CA ALA A 326 0.10 11.24 4.34
C ALA A 326 -0.98 11.07 5.41
N GLY A 327 -1.11 12.14 6.25
CA GLY A 327 -2.08 12.17 7.32
C GLY A 327 -1.56 12.89 8.59
N LEU A 328 -0.34 12.68 9.12
CA LEU A 328 0.43 11.46 8.89
C LEU A 328 -0.28 10.26 9.49
N VAL A 329 -0.19 9.12 8.84
CA VAL A 329 -0.78 7.86 9.33
C VAL A 329 0.23 6.72 9.25
N TYR A 330 0.05 5.71 10.10
CA TYR A 330 0.90 4.52 10.09
C TYR A 330 0.13 3.27 10.55
N ALA A 331 0.59 2.12 10.12
CA ALA A 331 0.14 0.82 10.61
C ALA A 331 1.23 -0.23 10.42
N ALA A 332 1.44 -1.08 11.42
CA ALA A 332 2.36 -2.21 11.36
C ALA A 332 1.73 -3.47 11.97
N THR A 333 2.03 -4.60 11.41
CA THR A 333 1.63 -5.92 11.93
C THR A 333 2.62 -6.99 11.48
N VAL A 334 2.64 -8.10 12.19
CA VAL A 334 3.36 -9.31 11.78
C VAL A 334 2.39 -10.24 11.09
N VAL A 335 2.80 -10.84 9.97
CA VAL A 335 1.99 -11.79 9.21
C VAL A 335 2.81 -13.02 8.86
N THR A 336 2.14 -14.15 8.68
CA THR A 336 2.72 -15.30 7.98
C THR A 336 2.41 -15.17 6.50
N LEU A 337 3.43 -15.30 5.64
CA LEU A 337 3.27 -15.21 4.19
C LEU A 337 2.48 -16.41 3.63
N PRO A 338 1.66 -16.20 2.58
CA PRO A 338 0.83 -17.24 1.98
C PRO A 338 1.63 -18.30 1.25
#